data_b3520da4ef3eab79195f6da75358f405
#
_entry.id   b3520da4ef3eab79195f6da75358f405
#
_cell.length_a   1.000
_cell.length_b   1.000
_cell.length_c   1.000
_cell.angle_alpha   90.00
_cell.angle_beta   90.00
_cell.angle_gamma   90.00
#
_symmetry.space_group_name_H-M   'P 1'
#
loop_
_entity.id
_entity.type
_entity.pdbx_description
1 polymer ?
#
loop_
_entity_poly.entity_id
_entity_poly.type
_entity_poly.pdbx_seq_one_letter_code
_entity_poly.pdbx_strand_id
1 'polypeptide(L)'
;QPRKYIDSNIQGYFNILELVRKKRINKFFYASSSSVYGNSKSFPTKETQQLKPENFYGLTKVFNEKNAELYSKYFKLNCIGLRFFTVYGSLGRPDMFIPKLMNKIKYRKKIDIYNKGKHHRDFTYVEDVAKIIYKLVKKFPKSTKHKIYNVCSGKVVNIKKVILGIEKILKKSSNLRYLSLQKGDMLKTHGENKLLRKDTNFNKFTNIETGLLKSIELDKIK
;
A
#
# COMPACT_ATOMS: atom_id res chain seq x y z
N GLN A 1 4.72 15.03 -11.44
CA GLN A 1 3.90 16.27 -11.35
C GLN A 1 3.71 16.65 -9.87
N PRO A 2 4.70 17.30 -9.22
CA PRO A 2 4.62 17.65 -7.80
C PRO A 2 3.38 18.47 -7.43
N ARG A 3 2.95 19.38 -8.30
CA ARG A 3 1.77 20.24 -8.09
C ARG A 3 0.52 19.43 -7.79
N LYS A 4 0.25 18.38 -8.57
CA LYS A 4 -0.92 17.50 -8.33
C LYS A 4 -0.88 16.82 -6.96
N TYR A 5 0.31 16.48 -6.46
CA TYR A 5 0.45 15.94 -5.10
C TYR A 5 0.17 16.99 -4.03
N ILE A 6 0.58 18.25 -4.25
CA ILE A 6 0.26 19.36 -3.33
C ILE A 6 -1.25 19.53 -3.27
N ASP A 7 -1.90 19.70 -4.41
CA ASP A 7 -3.34 19.99 -4.49
C ASP A 7 -4.16 18.85 -3.88
N SER A 8 -3.86 17.57 -4.21
CA SER A 8 -4.65 16.42 -3.74
C SER A 8 -4.24 15.95 -2.35
N ASN A 9 -2.94 15.71 -2.11
CA ASN A 9 -2.49 15.04 -0.90
C ASN A 9 -2.24 16.00 0.27
N ILE A 10 -1.96 17.27 0.01
CA ILE A 10 -1.73 18.28 1.05
C ILE A 10 -3.00 19.10 1.24
N GLN A 11 -3.38 19.89 0.24
CA GLN A 11 -4.54 20.78 0.35
C GLN A 11 -5.85 20.00 0.52
N GLY A 12 -6.09 18.98 -0.33
CA GLY A 12 -7.28 18.14 -0.24
C GLY A 12 -7.38 17.41 1.10
N TYR A 13 -6.25 16.86 1.59
CA TYR A 13 -6.20 16.22 2.90
C TYR A 13 -6.50 17.21 4.04
N PHE A 14 -5.89 18.39 4.01
CA PHE A 14 -6.13 19.44 5.01
C PHE A 14 -7.61 19.88 5.04
N ASN A 15 -8.23 20.05 3.88
CA ASN A 15 -9.64 20.42 3.79
C ASN A 15 -10.56 19.36 4.43
N ILE A 16 -10.28 18.07 4.21
CA ILE A 16 -11.03 16.98 4.85
C ILE A 16 -10.81 16.98 6.37
N LEU A 17 -9.57 17.15 6.81
CA LEU A 17 -9.23 17.16 8.23
C LEU A 17 -9.94 18.31 8.98
N GLU A 18 -9.98 19.53 8.37
CA GLU A 18 -10.74 20.66 8.89
C GLU A 18 -12.26 20.42 8.90
N LEU A 19 -12.80 19.78 7.85
CA LEU A 19 -14.20 19.39 7.82
C LEU A 19 -14.53 18.41 8.97
N VAL A 20 -13.72 17.40 9.17
CA VAL A 20 -13.84 16.41 10.27
C VAL A 20 -13.83 17.11 11.62
N ARG A 21 -12.92 18.06 11.83
CA ARG A 21 -12.83 18.87 13.06
C ARG A 21 -14.10 19.73 13.26
N LYS A 22 -14.48 20.51 12.24
CA LYS A 22 -15.66 21.41 12.29
C LYS A 22 -16.97 20.65 12.54
N LYS A 23 -17.11 19.46 11.95
CA LYS A 23 -18.28 18.59 12.13
C LYS A 23 -18.22 17.74 13.42
N ARG A 24 -17.20 17.92 14.26
CA ARG A 24 -16.99 17.18 15.51
C ARG A 24 -16.99 15.65 15.33
N ILE A 25 -16.53 15.19 14.16
CA ILE A 25 -16.36 13.76 13.89
C ILE A 25 -15.12 13.29 14.68
N ASN A 26 -15.31 12.39 15.63
CA ASN A 26 -14.26 12.01 16.57
C ASN A 26 -13.41 10.81 16.13
N LYS A 27 -13.66 10.24 14.95
CA LYS A 27 -12.91 9.09 14.41
C LYS A 27 -12.55 9.34 12.94
N PHE A 28 -11.28 9.35 12.66
CA PHE A 28 -10.78 9.61 11.30
C PHE A 28 -9.78 8.55 10.85
N PHE A 29 -10.05 7.91 9.71
CA PHE A 29 -9.13 7.00 9.05
C PHE A 29 -8.55 7.67 7.81
N TYR A 30 -7.25 7.54 7.61
CA TYR A 30 -6.62 8.09 6.42
C TYR A 30 -5.56 7.15 5.84
N ALA A 31 -5.40 7.26 4.52
CA ALA A 31 -4.39 6.51 3.78
C ALA A 31 -3.01 7.18 3.90
N SER A 32 -2.09 6.49 4.56
CA SER A 32 -0.66 6.72 4.46
C SER A 32 -0.04 5.67 3.51
N SER A 33 1.27 5.51 3.51
CA SER A 33 1.99 4.63 2.58
C SER A 33 3.30 4.13 3.19
N SER A 34 3.73 2.93 2.80
CA SER A 34 5.08 2.45 3.09
C SER A 34 6.19 3.32 2.47
N SER A 35 5.86 4.19 1.50
CA SER A 35 6.80 5.17 0.92
C SER A 35 7.33 6.19 1.92
N VAL A 36 6.70 6.34 3.09
CA VAL A 36 7.20 7.19 4.18
C VAL A 36 8.53 6.69 4.75
N TYR A 37 8.84 5.40 4.62
CA TYR A 37 10.07 4.79 5.13
C TYR A 37 11.27 4.98 4.21
N GLY A 38 11.04 5.25 2.91
CA GLY A 38 12.10 5.29 1.90
C GLY A 38 12.81 3.93 1.73
N ASN A 39 14.11 3.98 1.40
CA ASN A 39 14.96 2.79 1.30
C ASN A 39 15.42 2.32 2.69
N SER A 40 14.52 1.65 3.40
CA SER A 40 14.86 1.04 4.69
C SER A 40 15.97 -0.01 4.53
N LYS A 41 16.93 0.01 5.45
CA LYS A 41 17.97 -1.02 5.58
C LYS A 41 17.60 -2.11 6.59
N SER A 42 16.58 -1.87 7.44
CA SER A 42 16.13 -2.79 8.48
C SER A 42 14.77 -3.38 8.14
N PHE A 43 14.68 -4.70 8.12
CA PHE A 43 13.46 -5.45 7.79
C PHE A 43 13.18 -6.53 8.86
N PRO A 44 11.90 -6.83 9.14
CA PRO A 44 10.71 -6.13 8.66
C PRO A 44 10.59 -4.72 9.23
N THR A 45 10.07 -3.78 8.40
CA THR A 45 9.92 -2.37 8.76
C THR A 45 8.79 -2.21 9.78
N LYS A 46 9.10 -1.64 10.95
CA LYS A 46 8.14 -1.39 12.04
C LYS A 46 7.53 0.00 11.95
N GLU A 47 6.35 0.20 12.54
CA GLU A 47 5.70 1.51 12.61
C GLU A 47 6.53 2.57 13.33
N THR A 48 7.38 2.14 14.28
CA THR A 48 8.30 3.00 15.06
C THR A 48 9.55 3.41 14.31
N GLN A 49 9.79 2.86 13.11
CA GLN A 49 11.00 3.15 12.35
C GLN A 49 11.00 4.59 11.85
N GLN A 50 12.21 5.19 11.78
CA GLN A 50 12.41 6.56 11.30
C GLN A 50 11.86 6.72 9.87
N LEU A 51 11.14 7.80 9.62
CA LEU A 51 10.61 8.16 8.32
C LEU A 51 11.68 8.89 7.51
N LYS A 52 11.99 8.37 6.31
CA LYS A 52 12.98 8.94 5.38
C LYS A 52 12.45 8.85 3.95
N PRO A 53 11.38 9.59 3.59
CA PRO A 53 10.79 9.50 2.26
C PRO A 53 11.80 9.93 1.19
N GLU A 54 11.94 9.15 0.12
CA GLU A 54 12.86 9.41 -1.00
C GLU A 54 12.16 9.97 -2.23
N ASN A 55 10.84 10.12 -2.17
CA ASN A 55 10.06 10.72 -3.24
C ASN A 55 9.01 11.68 -2.70
N PHE A 56 8.54 12.55 -3.59
CA PHE A 56 7.59 13.59 -3.23
C PHE A 56 6.27 13.03 -2.68
N TYR A 57 5.79 11.92 -3.23
CA TYR A 57 4.60 11.24 -2.72
C TYR A 57 4.76 10.78 -1.26
N GLY A 58 5.86 10.12 -0.94
CA GLY A 58 6.18 9.72 0.43
C GLY A 58 6.24 10.90 1.39
N LEU A 59 6.84 12.03 0.96
CA LEU A 59 6.89 13.26 1.75
C LEU A 59 5.48 13.80 2.05
N THR A 60 4.56 13.81 1.07
CA THR A 60 3.18 14.25 1.33
C THR A 60 2.46 13.35 2.33
N LYS A 61 2.78 12.05 2.37
CA LYS A 61 2.19 11.12 3.36
C LYS A 61 2.77 11.33 4.76
N VAL A 62 4.05 11.65 4.88
CA VAL A 62 4.65 12.09 6.16
C VAL A 62 3.96 13.37 6.66
N PHE A 63 3.73 14.34 5.78
CA PHE A 63 2.97 15.54 6.11
C PHE A 63 1.58 15.22 6.67
N ASN A 64 0.83 14.31 6.02
CA ASN A 64 -0.49 13.89 6.47
C ASN A 64 -0.45 13.26 7.87
N GLU A 65 0.52 12.38 8.12
CA GLU A 65 0.69 11.75 9.44
C GLU A 65 0.98 12.78 10.53
N LYS A 66 1.85 13.75 10.26
CA LYS A 66 2.18 14.83 11.21
C LYS A 66 0.99 15.75 11.47
N ASN A 67 0.20 16.09 10.45
CA ASN A 67 -1.03 16.85 10.65
C ASN A 67 -2.04 16.08 11.50
N ALA A 68 -2.28 14.80 11.21
CA ALA A 68 -3.18 13.97 12.02
C ALA A 68 -2.73 13.89 13.50
N GLU A 69 -1.43 13.79 13.75
CA GLU A 69 -0.84 13.80 15.09
C GLU A 69 -1.14 15.11 15.82
N LEU A 70 -0.94 16.26 15.16
CA LEU A 70 -1.22 17.58 15.72
C LEU A 70 -2.73 17.78 15.99
N TYR A 71 -3.59 17.41 15.03
CA TYR A 71 -5.05 17.49 15.20
C TYR A 71 -5.53 16.59 16.34
N SER A 72 -4.94 15.44 16.50
CA SER A 72 -5.21 14.55 17.62
C SER A 72 -4.82 15.18 18.96
N LYS A 73 -3.65 15.82 19.00
CA LYS A 73 -3.14 16.48 20.22
C LYS A 73 -3.97 17.70 20.61
N TYR A 74 -4.26 18.60 19.68
CA TYR A 74 -4.87 19.89 19.98
C TYR A 74 -6.40 19.88 19.92
N PHE A 75 -6.99 19.06 19.05
CA PHE A 75 -8.46 19.03 18.85
C PHE A 75 -9.11 17.73 19.32
N LYS A 76 -8.37 16.85 20.01
CA LYS A 76 -8.86 15.57 20.54
C LYS A 76 -9.45 14.64 19.46
N LEU A 77 -9.02 14.80 18.20
CA LEU A 77 -9.45 13.96 17.10
C LEU A 77 -8.75 12.60 17.15
N ASN A 78 -9.52 11.51 17.17
CA ASN A 78 -8.94 10.18 17.12
C ASN A 78 -8.62 9.79 15.67
N CYS A 79 -7.34 9.68 15.35
CA CYS A 79 -6.87 9.40 14.00
C CYS A 79 -6.21 8.03 13.88
N ILE A 80 -6.53 7.31 12.81
CA ILE A 80 -5.83 6.08 12.43
C ILE A 80 -5.24 6.25 11.04
N GLY A 81 -3.91 6.23 10.96
CA GLY A 81 -3.16 6.21 9.71
C GLY A 81 -2.84 4.79 9.26
N LEU A 82 -3.09 4.49 8.01
CA LEU A 82 -2.86 3.18 7.42
C LEU A 82 -1.72 3.28 6.40
N ARG A 83 -0.52 2.80 6.76
CA ARG A 83 0.62 2.71 5.85
C ARG A 83 0.45 1.49 4.96
N PHE A 84 -0.20 1.69 3.82
CA PHE A 84 -0.37 0.63 2.83
C PHE A 84 0.96 0.28 2.19
N PHE A 85 1.25 -1.03 2.14
CA PHE A 85 2.30 -1.59 1.31
C PHE A 85 1.76 -1.81 -0.12
N THR A 86 2.27 -2.80 -0.86
CA THR A 86 1.81 -2.99 -2.23
C THR A 86 0.47 -3.71 -2.27
N VAL A 87 -0.61 -2.95 -2.22
CA VAL A 87 -1.97 -3.49 -2.34
C VAL A 87 -2.22 -3.88 -3.80
N TYR A 88 -2.84 -5.06 -4.00
CA TYR A 88 -3.21 -5.58 -5.31
C TYR A 88 -4.57 -6.27 -5.27
N GLY A 89 -5.21 -6.43 -6.42
CA GLY A 89 -6.52 -7.08 -6.54
C GLY A 89 -7.28 -6.57 -7.74
N SER A 90 -8.53 -7.03 -7.87
CA SER A 90 -9.46 -6.57 -8.90
C SER A 90 -9.70 -5.06 -8.80
N LEU A 91 -10.04 -4.42 -9.92
CA LEU A 91 -10.27 -2.98 -10.01
C LEU A 91 -9.07 -2.13 -9.64
N GLY A 92 -7.87 -2.71 -9.62
CA GLY A 92 -6.64 -1.96 -9.44
C GLY A 92 -6.42 -0.95 -10.57
N ARG A 93 -5.83 0.21 -10.24
CA ARG A 93 -5.50 1.21 -11.26
C ARG A 93 -4.63 0.60 -12.37
N PRO A 94 -4.90 0.89 -13.65
CA PRO A 94 -4.19 0.28 -14.79
C PRO A 94 -2.68 0.53 -14.81
N ASP A 95 -2.21 1.63 -14.21
CA ASP A 95 -0.81 2.02 -14.10
C ASP A 95 -0.03 1.27 -13.02
N MET A 96 -0.73 0.58 -12.10
CA MET A 96 -0.08 -0.20 -11.04
C MET A 96 0.55 -1.48 -11.59
N PHE A 97 1.56 -2.00 -10.87
CA PHE A 97 2.42 -3.09 -11.35
C PHE A 97 1.63 -4.33 -11.80
N ILE A 98 0.77 -4.90 -10.97
CA ILE A 98 0.05 -6.15 -11.30
C ILE A 98 -0.98 -5.94 -12.41
N PRO A 99 -1.90 -4.95 -12.39
CA PRO A 99 -2.83 -4.70 -13.49
C PRO A 99 -2.11 -4.42 -14.83
N LYS A 100 -1.04 -3.61 -14.80
CA LYS A 100 -0.22 -3.33 -15.98
C LYS A 100 0.43 -4.60 -16.55
N LEU A 101 0.92 -5.47 -15.66
CA LEU A 101 1.56 -6.73 -16.04
C LEU A 101 0.54 -7.69 -16.65
N MET A 102 -0.64 -7.86 -16.02
CA MET A 102 -1.74 -8.69 -16.53
C MET A 102 -2.17 -8.25 -17.93
N ASN A 103 -2.37 -6.94 -18.12
CA ASN A 103 -2.75 -6.37 -19.42
C ASN A 103 -1.67 -6.67 -20.48
N LYS A 104 -0.40 -6.42 -20.15
CA LYS A 104 0.70 -6.66 -21.10
C LYS A 104 0.87 -8.12 -21.48
N ILE A 105 0.70 -9.07 -20.54
CA ILE A 105 0.75 -10.51 -20.82
C ILE A 105 -0.47 -10.93 -21.66
N LYS A 106 -1.68 -10.48 -21.29
CA LYS A 106 -2.93 -10.78 -22.01
C LYS A 106 -2.79 -10.42 -23.51
N TYR A 107 -2.23 -9.26 -23.82
CA TYR A 107 -2.07 -8.74 -25.19
C TYR A 107 -0.68 -8.94 -25.78
N ARG A 108 0.18 -9.78 -25.19
CA ARG A 108 1.54 -10.09 -25.65
C ARG A 108 2.43 -8.86 -25.87
N LYS A 109 2.18 -7.78 -25.11
CA LYS A 109 2.95 -6.54 -25.19
C LYS A 109 4.27 -6.68 -24.44
N LYS A 110 5.31 -5.94 -24.90
CA LYS A 110 6.63 -5.91 -24.28
C LYS A 110 6.57 -5.37 -22.84
N ILE A 111 7.24 -6.05 -21.91
CA ILE A 111 7.27 -5.74 -20.50
C ILE A 111 8.70 -5.40 -20.09
N ASP A 112 8.92 -4.18 -19.63
CA ASP A 112 10.21 -3.75 -19.10
C ASP A 112 10.34 -4.18 -17.63
N ILE A 113 11.38 -4.94 -17.35
CA ILE A 113 11.72 -5.45 -16.03
C ILE A 113 13.07 -4.88 -15.62
N TYR A 114 13.05 -3.98 -14.65
CA TYR A 114 14.24 -3.34 -14.12
C TYR A 114 15.01 -4.27 -13.17
N ASN A 115 16.32 -4.01 -13.04
CA ASN A 115 17.23 -4.75 -12.17
C ASN A 115 17.12 -6.29 -12.33
N LYS A 116 16.98 -6.75 -13.56
CA LYS A 116 16.81 -8.18 -13.90
C LYS A 116 15.72 -8.87 -13.05
N GLY A 117 14.72 -8.13 -12.57
CA GLY A 117 13.63 -8.65 -11.73
C GLY A 117 14.03 -9.00 -10.31
N LYS A 118 15.12 -8.46 -9.79
CA LYS A 118 15.60 -8.71 -8.40
C LYS A 118 14.84 -7.92 -7.33
N HIS A 119 13.71 -7.30 -7.69
CA HIS A 119 12.87 -6.59 -6.73
C HIS A 119 12.00 -7.53 -5.91
N HIS A 120 11.80 -7.15 -4.66
CA HIS A 120 10.96 -7.87 -3.71
C HIS A 120 9.91 -6.92 -3.12
N ARG A 121 8.66 -7.34 -3.05
CA ARG A 121 7.56 -6.53 -2.53
C ARG A 121 6.70 -7.32 -1.55
N ASP A 122 6.22 -6.64 -0.53
CA ASP A 122 5.17 -7.13 0.34
C ASP A 122 3.83 -6.81 -0.33
N PHE A 123 3.25 -7.83 -0.95
CA PHE A 123 1.97 -7.72 -1.64
C PHE A 123 0.83 -8.07 -0.69
N THR A 124 -0.19 -7.22 -0.63
CA THR A 124 -1.37 -7.40 0.21
C THR A 124 -2.63 -7.41 -0.64
N TYR A 125 -3.42 -8.48 -0.53
CA TYR A 125 -4.63 -8.61 -1.34
C TYR A 125 -5.72 -7.61 -0.88
N VAL A 126 -6.41 -6.99 -1.82
CA VAL A 126 -7.35 -5.88 -1.55
C VAL A 126 -8.51 -6.27 -0.64
N GLU A 127 -9.04 -7.50 -0.75
CA GLU A 127 -10.10 -7.95 0.17
C GLU A 127 -9.60 -8.09 1.62
N ASP A 128 -8.34 -8.49 1.81
CA ASP A 128 -7.75 -8.55 3.15
C ASP A 128 -7.65 -7.14 3.74
N VAL A 129 -7.26 -6.15 2.91
CA VAL A 129 -7.24 -4.73 3.30
C VAL A 129 -8.64 -4.26 3.70
N ALA A 130 -9.66 -4.56 2.91
CA ALA A 130 -11.05 -4.20 3.22
C ALA A 130 -11.53 -4.82 4.55
N LYS A 131 -11.24 -6.12 4.77
CA LYS A 131 -11.55 -6.82 6.03
C LYS A 131 -10.83 -6.21 7.23
N ILE A 132 -9.57 -5.83 7.06
CA ILE A 132 -8.77 -5.16 8.11
C ILE A 132 -9.39 -3.80 8.46
N ILE A 133 -9.71 -2.97 7.47
CA ILE A 133 -10.34 -1.66 7.68
C ILE A 133 -11.69 -1.85 8.40
N TYR A 134 -12.52 -2.77 7.93
CA TYR A 134 -13.80 -3.09 8.58
C TYR A 134 -13.63 -3.46 10.06
N LYS A 135 -12.64 -4.32 10.38
CA LYS A 135 -12.35 -4.71 11.77
C LYS A 135 -11.89 -3.51 12.61
N LEU A 136 -11.04 -2.62 12.07
CA LEU A 136 -10.60 -1.41 12.76
C LEU A 136 -11.76 -0.43 12.98
N VAL A 137 -12.69 -0.30 12.04
CA VAL A 137 -13.90 0.53 12.21
C VAL A 137 -14.78 -0.03 13.32
N LYS A 138 -15.03 -1.35 13.32
CA LYS A 138 -15.84 -2.03 14.35
C LYS A 138 -15.21 -1.98 15.73
N LYS A 139 -13.89 -2.16 15.82
CA LYS A 139 -13.13 -2.17 17.07
C LYS A 139 -12.20 -0.95 17.16
N PHE A 140 -12.75 0.24 16.95
CA PHE A 140 -11.95 1.44 17.10
C PHE A 140 -11.34 1.50 18.50
N PRO A 141 -10.00 1.58 18.65
CA PRO A 141 -9.35 1.56 19.96
C PRO A 141 -9.83 2.75 20.83
N LYS A 142 -10.41 2.47 21.99
CA LYS A 142 -11.07 3.48 22.84
C LYS A 142 -10.15 4.60 23.34
N SER A 143 -8.86 4.32 23.50
CA SER A 143 -7.84 5.27 24.01
C SER A 143 -6.97 5.88 22.92
N THR A 144 -7.38 5.78 21.66
CA THR A 144 -6.52 6.19 20.55
C THR A 144 -6.64 7.68 20.31
N LYS A 145 -5.54 8.39 20.52
CA LYS A 145 -5.38 9.77 20.03
C LYS A 145 -4.97 9.73 18.56
N HIS A 146 -3.74 9.28 18.29
CA HIS A 146 -3.24 9.05 16.93
C HIS A 146 -2.52 7.70 16.88
N LYS A 147 -2.87 6.84 15.93
CA LYS A 147 -2.27 5.51 15.79
C LYS A 147 -1.97 5.20 14.33
N ILE A 148 -0.82 4.59 14.10
CA ILE A 148 -0.39 4.17 12.78
C ILE A 148 -0.34 2.64 12.73
N TYR A 149 -0.73 2.07 11.59
CA TYR A 149 -0.59 0.65 11.30
C TYR A 149 0.06 0.41 9.95
N ASN A 150 1.00 -0.50 9.91
CA ASN A 150 1.43 -1.10 8.66
C ASN A 150 0.36 -2.06 8.15
N VAL A 151 -0.20 -1.77 6.99
CA VAL A 151 -1.15 -2.65 6.31
C VAL A 151 -0.39 -3.44 5.25
N CYS A 152 0.11 -4.60 5.67
CA CYS A 152 0.96 -5.47 4.86
C CYS A 152 0.70 -6.93 5.19
N SER A 153 0.98 -7.83 4.24
CA SER A 153 0.86 -9.27 4.47
C SER A 153 1.96 -9.81 5.40
N GLY A 154 3.09 -9.10 5.49
CA GLY A 154 4.29 -9.55 6.15
C GLY A 154 5.07 -10.62 5.36
N LYS A 155 4.68 -10.88 4.11
CA LYS A 155 5.31 -11.85 3.23
C LYS A 155 5.92 -11.17 2.02
N VAL A 156 7.20 -11.40 1.83
CA VAL A 156 7.97 -10.81 0.71
C VAL A 156 7.92 -11.73 -0.49
N VAL A 157 7.56 -11.20 -1.64
CA VAL A 157 7.49 -11.94 -2.90
C VAL A 157 8.39 -11.28 -3.93
N ASN A 158 9.20 -12.08 -4.63
CA ASN A 158 9.98 -11.62 -5.77
C ASN A 158 9.06 -11.35 -6.96
N ILE A 159 9.29 -10.26 -7.70
CA ILE A 159 8.43 -9.89 -8.85
C ILE A 159 8.42 -10.94 -9.96
N LYS A 160 9.49 -11.70 -10.16
CA LYS A 160 9.50 -12.82 -11.12
C LYS A 160 8.47 -13.88 -10.77
N LYS A 161 8.30 -14.19 -9.45
CA LYS A 161 7.28 -15.14 -9.02
C LYS A 161 5.87 -14.64 -9.35
N VAL A 162 5.62 -13.33 -9.26
CA VAL A 162 4.35 -12.72 -9.67
C VAL A 162 4.13 -12.86 -11.18
N ILE A 163 5.16 -12.59 -12.00
CA ILE A 163 5.10 -12.76 -13.45
C ILE A 163 4.74 -14.20 -13.81
N LEU A 164 5.49 -15.17 -13.30
CA LEU A 164 5.24 -16.60 -13.55
C LEU A 164 3.83 -17.03 -13.10
N GLY A 165 3.35 -16.50 -11.97
CA GLY A 165 1.99 -16.75 -11.49
C GLY A 165 0.93 -16.27 -12.49
N ILE A 166 1.09 -15.07 -13.04
CA ILE A 166 0.16 -14.51 -14.05
C ILE A 166 0.24 -15.28 -15.37
N GLU A 167 1.44 -15.63 -15.84
CA GLU A 167 1.63 -16.45 -17.04
C GLU A 167 0.89 -17.79 -16.93
N LYS A 168 1.04 -18.46 -15.79
CA LYS A 168 0.36 -19.73 -15.51
C LYS A 168 -1.17 -19.59 -15.56
N ILE A 169 -1.73 -18.56 -14.94
CA ILE A 169 -3.18 -18.33 -14.89
C ILE A 169 -3.73 -17.94 -16.27
N LEU A 170 -3.02 -17.09 -17.00
CA LEU A 170 -3.43 -16.64 -18.33
C LEU A 170 -3.10 -17.64 -19.44
N LYS A 171 -2.30 -18.68 -19.12
CA LYS A 171 -1.75 -19.64 -20.12
C LYS A 171 -1.04 -18.92 -21.28
N LYS A 172 -0.28 -17.88 -20.96
CA LYS A 172 0.46 -17.04 -21.93
C LYS A 172 1.82 -16.68 -21.38
N SER A 173 2.84 -16.74 -22.23
CA SER A 173 4.20 -16.30 -21.89
C SER A 173 4.32 -14.78 -22.00
N SER A 174 5.14 -14.19 -21.14
CA SER A 174 5.46 -12.76 -21.18
C SER A 174 6.62 -12.48 -22.14
N ASN A 175 6.57 -11.33 -22.80
CA ASN A 175 7.69 -10.80 -23.61
C ASN A 175 8.50 -9.82 -22.73
N LEU A 176 9.53 -10.32 -22.04
CA LEU A 176 10.31 -9.55 -21.08
C LEU A 176 11.51 -8.86 -21.74
N ARG A 177 11.69 -7.56 -21.47
CA ARG A 177 12.91 -6.82 -21.72
C ARG A 177 13.54 -6.43 -20.39
N TYR A 178 14.76 -6.87 -20.14
CA TYR A 178 15.49 -6.55 -18.93
C TYR A 178 16.23 -5.22 -19.08
N LEU A 179 16.05 -4.34 -18.12
CA LEU A 179 16.68 -3.03 -18.05
C LEU A 179 17.51 -2.88 -16.77
N SER A 180 18.43 -1.91 -16.79
CA SER A 180 19.22 -1.53 -15.61
C SER A 180 18.33 -1.03 -14.47
N LEU A 181 18.88 -1.03 -13.26
CA LEU A 181 18.22 -0.45 -12.09
C LEU A 181 17.97 1.05 -12.30
N GLN A 182 16.77 1.51 -12.03
CA GLN A 182 16.45 2.94 -12.04
C GLN A 182 16.92 3.61 -10.75
N LYS A 183 17.42 4.85 -10.88
CA LYS A 183 17.80 5.67 -9.71
C LYS A 183 16.58 5.92 -8.83
N GLY A 184 16.72 5.67 -7.53
CA GLY A 184 15.63 5.85 -6.56
C GLY A 184 14.62 4.68 -6.50
N ASP A 185 14.89 3.58 -7.20
CA ASP A 185 14.00 2.40 -7.15
C ASP A 185 14.24 1.60 -5.86
N MET A 186 13.17 1.36 -5.11
CA MET A 186 13.24 0.55 -3.89
C MET A 186 13.42 -0.93 -4.24
N LEU A 187 14.51 -1.55 -3.79
CA LEU A 187 14.79 -2.97 -4.08
C LEU A 187 13.88 -3.90 -3.29
N LYS A 188 13.52 -3.54 -2.07
CA LYS A 188 12.71 -4.38 -1.19
C LYS A 188 11.74 -3.55 -0.36
N THR A 189 10.52 -4.04 -0.23
CA THR A 189 9.57 -3.60 0.80
C THR A 189 9.14 -4.81 1.61
N HIS A 190 9.16 -4.70 2.94
CA HIS A 190 8.76 -5.77 3.86
C HIS A 190 8.32 -5.13 5.17
N GLY A 191 7.03 -5.19 5.48
CA GLY A 191 6.46 -4.60 6.69
C GLY A 191 6.30 -5.60 7.83
N GLU A 192 6.39 -5.14 9.08
CA GLU A 192 5.91 -5.85 10.26
C GLU A 192 4.43 -5.48 10.48
N ASN A 193 3.58 -6.48 10.67
CA ASN A 193 2.14 -6.28 10.89
C ASN A 193 1.66 -6.80 12.26
N LYS A 194 2.57 -6.97 13.22
CA LYS A 194 2.22 -7.50 14.55
C LYS A 194 1.22 -6.62 15.28
N LEU A 195 1.41 -5.30 15.25
CA LEU A 195 0.50 -4.34 15.88
C LEU A 195 -0.91 -4.44 15.28
N LEU A 196 -1.00 -4.45 13.94
CA LEU A 196 -2.25 -4.61 13.21
C LEU A 196 -2.96 -5.91 13.58
N ARG A 197 -2.25 -7.04 13.57
CA ARG A 197 -2.79 -8.37 13.91
C ARG A 197 -3.31 -8.41 15.34
N LYS A 198 -2.56 -7.86 16.29
CA LYS A 198 -2.96 -7.77 17.71
C LYS A 198 -4.31 -7.05 17.87
N ASP A 199 -4.48 -5.89 17.23
CA ASP A 199 -5.66 -5.05 17.44
C ASP A 199 -6.87 -5.50 16.61
N THR A 200 -6.65 -6.12 15.45
CA THR A 200 -7.72 -6.56 14.55
C THR A 200 -8.07 -8.04 14.68
N ASN A 201 -7.21 -8.83 15.31
CA ASN A 201 -7.28 -10.30 15.28
C ASN A 201 -7.38 -10.85 13.83
N PHE A 202 -6.71 -10.19 12.85
CA PHE A 202 -6.65 -10.61 11.45
C PHE A 202 -5.34 -11.34 11.19
N ASN A 203 -5.39 -12.66 11.04
CA ASN A 203 -4.21 -13.53 10.98
C ASN A 203 -4.02 -14.27 9.66
N LYS A 204 -5.07 -14.40 8.86
CA LYS A 204 -5.04 -15.17 7.61
C LYS A 204 -5.00 -14.24 6.40
N PHE A 205 -3.78 -13.94 5.94
CA PHE A 205 -3.58 -13.18 4.71
C PHE A 205 -3.63 -14.11 3.49
N THR A 206 -4.31 -13.67 2.46
CA THR A 206 -4.38 -14.34 1.15
C THR A 206 -2.97 -14.43 0.55
N ASN A 207 -2.57 -15.63 0.12
CA ASN A 207 -1.30 -15.79 -0.57
C ASN A 207 -1.35 -15.19 -1.98
N ILE A 208 -0.17 -14.94 -2.57
CA ILE A 208 -0.09 -14.23 -3.85
C ILE A 208 -0.74 -15.01 -4.98
N GLU A 209 -0.59 -16.33 -5.02
CA GLU A 209 -1.15 -17.18 -6.07
C GLU A 209 -2.69 -17.13 -6.06
N THR A 210 -3.31 -17.31 -4.89
CA THR A 210 -4.77 -17.23 -4.72
C THR A 210 -5.28 -15.83 -5.04
N GLY A 211 -4.58 -14.78 -4.60
CA GLY A 211 -4.99 -13.40 -4.86
C GLY A 211 -4.91 -13.03 -6.35
N LEU A 212 -3.88 -13.50 -7.06
CA LEU A 212 -3.76 -13.32 -8.52
C LEU A 212 -4.89 -14.03 -9.28
N LEU A 213 -5.19 -15.28 -8.90
CA LEU A 213 -6.27 -16.04 -9.51
C LEU A 213 -7.60 -15.30 -9.37
N LYS A 214 -7.99 -14.94 -8.15
CA LYS A 214 -9.22 -14.17 -7.88
C LYS A 214 -9.27 -12.84 -8.63
N SER A 215 -8.14 -12.11 -8.71
CA SER A 215 -8.08 -10.84 -9.44
C SER A 215 -8.37 -11.01 -10.92
N ILE A 216 -7.82 -12.07 -11.54
CA ILE A 216 -7.97 -12.34 -12.97
C ILE A 216 -9.39 -12.85 -13.28
N GLU A 217 -9.97 -13.68 -12.41
CA GLU A 217 -11.33 -14.19 -12.57
C GLU A 217 -12.36 -13.06 -12.51
N LEU A 218 -12.26 -12.17 -11.52
CA LEU A 218 -13.16 -11.02 -11.39
C LEU A 218 -13.02 -10.00 -12.54
N ASP A 219 -11.82 -9.84 -13.10
CA ASP A 219 -11.60 -8.95 -14.25
C ASP A 219 -12.09 -9.55 -15.59
N LYS A 220 -12.43 -10.86 -15.63
CA LYS A 220 -13.06 -11.51 -16.80
C LYS A 220 -14.58 -11.32 -16.86
N ILE A 221 -15.19 -11.02 -15.72
CA ILE A 221 -16.66 -10.84 -15.61
C ILE A 221 -17.09 -9.45 -16.12
N LYS A 222 -16.13 -8.60 -16.47
CA LYS A 222 -16.32 -7.29 -17.11
C LYS A 222 -15.90 -7.31 -18.56
#